data_8662c12e5cb6ac25b94e24bf00095520
#
_entry.id   8662c12e5cb6ac25b94e24bf00095520
#
_cell.length_a   1.000
_cell.length_b   1.000
_cell.length_c   1.000
_cell.angle_alpha   90.00
_cell.angle_beta   90.00
_cell.angle_gamma   90.00
#
_symmetry.space_group_name_H-M   'P 1'
#
loop_
_entity.id
_entity.type
_entity.pdbx_description
1 polymer ?
#
loop_
_entity_poly.entity_id
_entity_poly.type
_entity_poly.pdbx_seq_one_letter_code
_entity_poly.pdbx_strand_id
1 'polypeptide(L)'
;MYGYIYYFIFNLLVASFTFTLLRLYFLGDINQKNIYQFLTKIFLSKITFILFITLTSLNYLLDSYCEVIFISLNNSFVLINSFFNKLLTSNSLSINLIDVYAYPFIYVFLLITVLSIFFCMTYNTDELLTFMFYCLVILVSGYTLFFTDSLILFFFAYEMLLIPSFFILYKFAKTRRCVEAAYLMFFWTQFGALFLIFCFMYIFILCRDSSFSNISNYYFSSFEVNFIFICLLIGFGVKLPIWPFYGWLPKAHVEASTNFSIFLSGVLVKFAFFGLLKCLFTIQLEPTFIYIYPFLTIGIIDAVFKLFYQIDLKKLVAYSTVVEMHWLTICVVSGQSNLMLSSFCMMISHALLSTNSFLLVDAVARRFKTRLITEISGLNFMCPKLFLAVLLNTLIFLGFPGSIFFVSEFLFFTFFFDLFPLLSLFLLNFLYLLGPTFFFRSWMNIMFGYSNFLSNRLPNDLTSRETILFLGIPFLMYWLGISWQFLVI
;
A
#
# COMPACT_ATOMS: atom_id res chain seq x y z
N MET A 1 -23.61 15.14 -11.12
CA MET A 1 -24.52 15.08 -9.97
C MET A 1 -24.54 13.70 -9.30
N TYR A 2 -24.68 12.57 -10.01
CA TYR A 2 -24.66 11.24 -9.41
C TYR A 2 -23.29 10.88 -8.79
N GLY A 3 -22.18 11.26 -9.38
CA GLY A 3 -20.83 11.01 -8.84
C GLY A 3 -20.62 11.65 -7.47
N TYR A 4 -21.12 12.89 -7.27
CA TYR A 4 -21.02 13.60 -5.99
C TYR A 4 -21.84 12.94 -4.89
N ILE A 5 -23.01 12.41 -5.22
CA ILE A 5 -23.87 11.71 -4.26
C ILE A 5 -23.18 10.41 -3.81
N TYR A 6 -22.55 9.67 -4.74
CA TYR A 6 -21.82 8.45 -4.39
C TYR A 6 -20.53 8.75 -3.60
N TYR A 7 -19.81 9.81 -3.96
CA TYR A 7 -18.62 10.25 -3.22
C TYR A 7 -18.98 10.72 -1.80
N PHE A 8 -20.08 11.46 -1.65
CA PHE A 8 -20.61 11.88 -0.36
C PHE A 8 -21.09 10.68 0.47
N ILE A 9 -21.78 9.72 -0.15
CA ILE A 9 -22.22 8.48 0.50
C ILE A 9 -20.99 7.63 0.90
N PHE A 10 -19.96 7.57 0.07
CA PHE A 10 -18.72 6.88 0.40
C PHE A 10 -18.01 7.50 1.62
N ASN A 11 -17.86 8.80 1.63
CA ASN A 11 -17.26 9.51 2.77
C ASN A 11 -18.11 9.35 4.04
N LEU A 12 -19.46 9.37 3.91
CA LEU A 12 -20.36 9.09 5.02
C LEU A 12 -20.25 7.64 5.52
N LEU A 13 -20.14 6.67 4.62
CA LEU A 13 -19.95 5.25 4.99
C LEU A 13 -18.59 5.00 5.63
N VAL A 14 -17.53 5.57 5.10
CA VAL A 14 -16.20 5.49 5.72
C VAL A 14 -16.20 6.19 7.07
N ALA A 15 -16.80 7.36 7.19
CA ALA A 15 -16.93 8.08 8.44
C ALA A 15 -17.84 7.34 9.45
N SER A 16 -18.95 6.76 9.00
CA SER A 16 -19.82 5.96 9.87
C SER A 16 -19.18 4.66 10.30
N PHE A 17 -18.41 4.02 9.42
CA PHE A 17 -17.64 2.81 9.73
C PHE A 17 -16.53 3.10 10.74
N THR A 18 -15.77 4.17 10.53
CA THR A 18 -14.75 4.60 11.50
C THR A 18 -15.38 5.01 12.83
N PHE A 19 -16.53 5.70 12.82
CA PHE A 19 -17.25 6.10 14.03
C PHE A 19 -17.86 4.90 14.77
N THR A 20 -18.40 3.91 14.06
CA THR A 20 -18.91 2.67 14.69
C THR A 20 -17.77 1.83 15.26
N LEU A 21 -16.62 1.76 14.58
CA LEU A 21 -15.41 1.12 15.10
C LEU A 21 -14.92 1.82 16.39
N LEU A 22 -14.89 3.15 16.37
CA LEU A 22 -14.55 3.98 17.53
C LEU A 22 -15.52 3.72 18.70
N ARG A 23 -16.81 3.73 18.44
CA ARG A 23 -17.85 3.52 19.44
C ARG A 23 -17.78 2.10 20.07
N LEU A 24 -17.59 1.07 19.24
CA LEU A 24 -17.43 -0.30 19.71
C LEU A 24 -16.13 -0.49 20.51
N TYR A 25 -15.07 0.19 20.14
CA TYR A 25 -13.83 0.20 20.90
C TYR A 25 -14.00 0.79 22.30
N PHE A 26 -14.75 1.90 22.43
CA PHE A 26 -14.95 2.57 23.71
C PHE A 26 -15.97 1.88 24.63
N LEU A 27 -17.02 1.29 24.07
CA LEU A 27 -18.08 0.63 24.86
C LEU A 27 -17.63 -0.67 25.54
N GLY A 28 -16.58 -1.32 25.04
CA GLY A 28 -16.13 -2.59 25.60
C GLY A 28 -15.14 -2.51 26.77
N ASP A 29 -14.62 -1.31 27.08
CA ASP A 29 -13.58 -1.12 28.12
C ASP A 29 -14.07 -0.49 29.43
N ILE A 30 -15.41 -0.42 29.65
CA ILE A 30 -16.00 0.20 30.87
C ILE A 30 -15.59 -0.53 32.15
N ASN A 31 -15.05 -1.74 32.05
CA ASN A 31 -14.63 -2.54 33.22
C ASN A 31 -13.15 -2.38 33.64
N GLN A 32 -12.35 -1.51 33.00
CA GLN A 32 -10.98 -1.27 33.45
C GLN A 32 -10.84 0.04 34.22
N LYS A 33 -10.41 -0.07 35.47
CA LYS A 33 -10.37 0.93 36.55
C LYS A 33 -9.41 2.13 36.35
N ASN A 34 -8.91 2.46 35.17
CA ASN A 34 -8.00 3.59 35.00
C ASN A 34 -8.61 4.72 34.18
N ILE A 35 -9.13 5.73 34.90
CA ILE A 35 -9.68 6.97 34.36
C ILE A 35 -8.67 7.70 33.42
N TYR A 36 -7.37 7.60 33.70
CA TYR A 36 -6.33 8.19 32.86
C TYR A 36 -6.23 7.53 31.46
N GLN A 37 -6.33 6.21 31.38
CA GLN A 37 -6.35 5.51 30.10
C GLN A 37 -7.62 5.82 29.31
N PHE A 38 -8.72 6.06 29.99
CA PHE A 38 -9.98 6.45 29.38
C PHE A 38 -9.91 7.86 28.81
N LEU A 39 -9.34 8.81 29.55
CA LEU A 39 -9.16 10.20 29.10
C LEU A 39 -8.14 10.33 27.94
N THR A 40 -7.05 9.58 27.97
CA THR A 40 -6.09 9.57 26.84
C THR A 40 -6.70 8.96 25.60
N LYS A 41 -7.50 7.90 25.73
CA LYS A 41 -8.23 7.27 24.61
C LYS A 41 -9.27 8.23 24.00
N ILE A 42 -10.01 9.00 24.83
CA ILE A 42 -10.96 10.01 24.36
C ILE A 42 -10.24 11.17 23.69
N PHE A 43 -9.13 11.62 24.24
CA PHE A 43 -8.34 12.71 23.66
C PHE A 43 -7.75 12.31 22.30
N LEU A 44 -7.24 11.10 22.21
CA LEU A 44 -6.73 10.51 20.98
C LEU A 44 -7.80 10.34 19.90
N SER A 45 -9.01 9.89 20.29
CA SER A 45 -10.12 9.78 19.35
C SER A 45 -10.60 11.14 18.85
N LYS A 46 -10.58 12.17 19.69
CA LYS A 46 -10.90 13.54 19.28
C LYS A 46 -9.85 14.11 18.33
N ILE A 47 -8.55 13.85 18.55
CA ILE A 47 -7.48 14.30 17.65
C ILE A 47 -7.60 13.61 16.29
N THR A 48 -7.81 12.29 16.25
CA THR A 48 -8.00 11.57 14.98
C THR A 48 -9.28 12.00 14.26
N PHE A 49 -10.33 12.29 15.00
CA PHE A 49 -11.58 12.80 14.45
C PHE A 49 -11.44 14.25 13.94
N ILE A 50 -10.73 15.12 14.66
CA ILE A 50 -10.43 16.49 14.22
C ILE A 50 -9.52 16.47 12.99
N LEU A 51 -8.47 15.63 12.96
CA LEU A 51 -7.61 15.45 11.80
C LEU A 51 -8.40 14.92 10.59
N PHE A 52 -9.33 14.00 10.80
CA PHE A 52 -10.21 13.51 9.74
C PHE A 52 -11.14 14.60 9.22
N ILE A 53 -11.77 15.39 10.10
CA ILE A 53 -12.65 16.52 9.72
C ILE A 53 -11.85 17.62 9.02
N THR A 54 -10.65 17.97 9.51
CA THR A 54 -9.82 19.01 8.87
C THR A 54 -9.34 18.58 7.50
N LEU A 55 -8.98 17.31 7.31
CA LEU A 55 -8.61 16.77 6.01
C LEU A 55 -9.79 16.68 5.05
N THR A 56 -10.97 16.28 5.53
CA THR A 56 -12.19 16.27 4.70
C THR A 56 -12.66 17.69 4.37
N SER A 57 -12.54 18.66 5.28
CA SER A 57 -12.88 20.05 5.01
C SER A 57 -11.87 20.74 4.09
N LEU A 58 -10.58 20.41 4.18
CA LEU A 58 -9.56 20.85 3.23
C LEU A 58 -9.82 20.30 1.82
N ASN A 59 -10.24 19.04 1.72
CA ASN A 59 -10.66 18.46 0.45
C ASN A 59 -11.92 19.14 -0.11
N TYR A 60 -12.90 19.46 0.74
CA TYR A 60 -14.11 20.17 0.30
C TYR A 60 -13.81 21.60 -0.20
N LEU A 61 -12.84 22.28 0.41
CA LEU A 61 -12.37 23.59 -0.07
C LEU A 61 -11.59 23.47 -1.39
N LEU A 62 -10.82 22.41 -1.58
CA LEU A 62 -10.13 22.13 -2.83
C LEU A 62 -11.10 21.70 -3.94
N ASP A 63 -12.14 20.91 -3.62
CA ASP A 63 -13.19 20.51 -4.54
C ASP A 63 -14.03 21.71 -5.02
N SER A 64 -14.26 22.72 -4.20
CA SER A 64 -14.96 23.94 -4.61
C SER A 64 -14.18 24.74 -5.66
N TYR A 65 -12.86 24.65 -5.69
CA TYR A 65 -12.02 25.18 -6.79
C TYR A 65 -12.08 24.29 -8.04
N CYS A 66 -12.23 22.98 -7.88
CA CYS A 66 -12.41 22.05 -9.00
C CYS A 66 -13.82 22.15 -9.62
N GLU A 67 -14.88 22.51 -8.87
CA GLU A 67 -16.24 22.68 -9.41
C GLU A 67 -16.31 23.72 -10.52
N VAL A 68 -15.56 24.79 -10.43
CA VAL A 68 -15.50 25.83 -11.49
C VAL A 68 -14.92 25.25 -12.80
N ILE A 69 -14.04 24.28 -12.71
CA ILE A 69 -13.45 23.59 -13.86
C ILE A 69 -14.38 22.46 -14.37
N PHE A 70 -15.10 21.77 -13.48
CA PHE A 70 -16.01 20.65 -13.83
C PHE A 70 -17.34 21.10 -14.44
N ILE A 71 -17.87 22.25 -14.09
CA ILE A 71 -19.10 22.79 -14.71
C ILE A 71 -18.90 23.08 -16.21
N SER A 72 -17.70 23.37 -16.65
CA SER A 72 -17.36 23.51 -18.07
C SER A 72 -17.22 22.18 -18.83
N LEU A 73 -17.15 21.05 -18.12
CA LEU A 73 -16.87 19.71 -18.68
C LEU A 73 -18.11 18.82 -18.85
N ASN A 74 -19.29 19.23 -18.35
CA ASN A 74 -20.49 18.40 -18.31
C ASN A 74 -21.22 18.23 -19.66
N ASN A 75 -20.69 18.72 -20.76
CA ASN A 75 -21.42 18.70 -22.05
C ASN A 75 -20.95 17.67 -23.09
N SER A 76 -20.05 16.73 -22.78
CA SER A 76 -19.77 15.68 -23.76
C SER A 76 -18.98 14.47 -23.25
N PHE A 77 -19.65 13.34 -23.12
CA PHE A 77 -19.05 12.01 -22.92
C PHE A 77 -18.12 11.58 -24.08
N VAL A 78 -18.29 12.17 -25.26
CA VAL A 78 -17.46 11.97 -26.45
C VAL A 78 -16.11 12.72 -26.34
N LEU A 79 -16.02 13.76 -25.52
CA LEU A 79 -14.78 14.48 -25.26
C LEU A 79 -13.84 13.78 -24.28
N ILE A 80 -14.31 12.79 -23.52
CA ILE A 80 -13.46 12.12 -22.53
C ILE A 80 -12.36 11.30 -23.22
N ASN A 81 -12.67 10.57 -24.28
CA ASN A 81 -11.64 9.86 -25.06
C ASN A 81 -10.74 10.78 -25.88
N SER A 82 -11.30 11.86 -26.46
CA SER A 82 -10.48 12.88 -27.13
C SER A 82 -9.75 13.78 -26.12
N PHE A 83 -10.29 13.92 -24.91
CA PHE A 83 -9.71 14.64 -23.79
C PHE A 83 -8.55 13.87 -23.18
N PHE A 84 -8.65 12.57 -22.98
CA PHE A 84 -7.53 11.71 -22.56
C PHE A 84 -6.39 11.73 -23.59
N ASN A 85 -6.70 11.66 -24.88
CA ASN A 85 -5.69 11.78 -25.94
C ASN A 85 -5.10 13.19 -26.06
N LYS A 86 -5.87 14.24 -25.79
CA LYS A 86 -5.36 15.62 -25.72
C LYS A 86 -4.62 15.94 -24.41
N LEU A 87 -4.99 15.31 -23.29
CA LEU A 87 -4.33 15.45 -22.00
C LEU A 87 -2.93 14.85 -22.00
N LEU A 88 -2.73 13.76 -22.75
CA LEU A 88 -1.40 13.18 -22.97
C LEU A 88 -0.50 14.08 -23.84
N THR A 89 -1.08 15.06 -24.55
CA THR A 89 -0.34 15.98 -25.44
C THR A 89 -0.18 17.40 -24.89
N SER A 90 -0.82 17.76 -23.77
CA SER A 90 -0.70 19.09 -23.16
C SER A 90 0.06 19.05 -21.82
N ASN A 91 1.30 19.52 -21.84
CA ASN A 91 2.26 19.43 -20.73
C ASN A 91 1.79 20.07 -19.41
N SER A 92 0.90 21.07 -19.43
CA SER A 92 0.39 21.74 -18.23
C SER A 92 -0.71 20.95 -17.48
N LEU A 93 -1.40 20.06 -18.18
CA LEU A 93 -2.51 19.25 -17.63
C LEU A 93 -2.02 17.91 -17.03
N SER A 94 -0.81 17.43 -17.37
CA SER A 94 -0.25 16.20 -16.81
C SER A 94 0.01 16.30 -15.30
N ILE A 95 0.41 17.46 -14.81
CA ILE A 95 0.67 17.70 -13.38
C ILE A 95 -0.65 17.67 -12.58
N ASN A 96 -1.69 18.30 -13.09
CA ASN A 96 -3.00 18.31 -12.45
C ASN A 96 -3.64 16.91 -12.38
N LEU A 97 -3.36 16.02 -13.35
CA LEU A 97 -3.80 14.63 -13.30
C LEU A 97 -3.11 13.84 -12.19
N ILE A 98 -1.81 14.05 -11.98
CA ILE A 98 -1.08 13.39 -10.89
C ILE A 98 -1.65 13.81 -9.54
N ASP A 99 -2.03 15.07 -9.38
CA ASP A 99 -2.65 15.57 -8.17
C ASP A 99 -4.03 14.91 -7.95
N VAL A 100 -4.83 14.72 -8.99
CA VAL A 100 -6.11 13.99 -8.91
C VAL A 100 -5.89 12.54 -8.46
N TYR A 101 -4.88 11.85 -8.98
CA TYR A 101 -4.55 10.48 -8.54
C TYR A 101 -4.01 10.42 -7.11
N ALA A 102 -3.50 11.50 -6.53
CA ALA A 102 -3.04 11.52 -5.14
C ALA A 102 -4.19 11.33 -4.12
N TYR A 103 -5.40 11.80 -4.41
CA TYR A 103 -6.52 11.74 -3.45
C TYR A 103 -6.90 10.32 -3.01
N PRO A 104 -7.09 9.32 -3.90
CA PRO A 104 -7.37 7.95 -3.48
C PRO A 104 -6.29 7.37 -2.56
N PHE A 105 -5.02 7.70 -2.82
CA PHE A 105 -3.91 7.28 -1.95
C PHE A 105 -4.02 7.86 -0.55
N ILE A 106 -4.33 9.14 -0.44
CA ILE A 106 -4.46 9.83 0.85
C ILE A 106 -5.55 9.16 1.69
N TYR A 107 -6.72 8.85 1.10
CA TYR A 107 -7.81 8.19 1.83
C TYR A 107 -7.41 6.79 2.32
N VAL A 108 -6.79 5.99 1.46
CA VAL A 108 -6.32 4.65 1.84
C VAL A 108 -5.26 4.74 2.94
N PHE A 109 -4.34 5.70 2.85
CA PHE A 109 -3.29 5.87 3.86
C PHE A 109 -3.85 6.33 5.21
N LEU A 110 -4.81 7.24 5.22
CA LEU A 110 -5.50 7.63 6.45
C LEU A 110 -6.22 6.45 7.09
N LEU A 111 -6.93 5.65 6.30
CA LEU A 111 -7.61 4.46 6.78
C LEU A 111 -6.62 3.46 7.39
N ILE A 112 -5.51 3.18 6.72
CA ILE A 112 -4.49 2.24 7.21
C ILE A 112 -3.80 2.76 8.47
N THR A 113 -3.50 4.06 8.54
CA THR A 113 -2.89 4.64 9.75
C THR A 113 -3.83 4.56 10.94
N VAL A 114 -5.10 4.83 10.73
CA VAL A 114 -6.13 4.64 11.76
C VAL A 114 -6.16 3.18 12.21
N LEU A 115 -6.19 2.22 11.28
CA LEU A 115 -6.15 0.79 11.60
C LEU A 115 -4.88 0.41 12.38
N SER A 116 -3.71 0.88 11.96
CA SER A 116 -2.43 0.57 12.63
C SER A 116 -2.39 1.10 14.06
N ILE A 117 -2.96 2.27 14.31
CA ILE A 117 -3.03 2.90 15.64
C ILE A 117 -4.04 2.16 16.53
N PHE A 118 -5.20 1.78 16.00
CA PHE A 118 -6.21 1.04 16.78
C PHE A 118 -5.74 -0.33 17.24
N PHE A 119 -4.91 -1.00 16.45
CA PHE A 119 -4.32 -2.27 16.84
C PHE A 119 -3.14 -2.17 17.80
N CYS A 120 -2.67 -0.96 18.12
CA CYS A 120 -1.62 -0.70 19.11
C CYS A 120 -2.04 -0.98 20.56
N MET A 121 -2.97 -1.90 20.80
CA MET A 121 -3.44 -2.24 22.14
C MET A 121 -2.40 -2.89 23.05
N THR A 122 -1.27 -3.32 22.50
CA THR A 122 -0.21 -4.03 23.23
C THR A 122 0.87 -3.11 23.79
N TYR A 123 0.84 -1.82 23.44
CA TYR A 123 1.82 -0.85 23.91
C TYR A 123 1.37 -0.15 25.20
N ASN A 124 2.34 0.18 26.05
CA ASN A 124 2.13 1.11 27.14
C ASN A 124 1.76 2.49 26.59
N THR A 125 1.14 3.35 27.38
CA THR A 125 0.68 4.69 26.95
C THR A 125 1.79 5.54 26.33
N ASP A 126 2.98 5.52 26.91
CA ASP A 126 4.14 6.29 26.42
C ASP A 126 4.70 5.74 25.09
N GLU A 127 4.74 4.42 24.95
CA GLU A 127 5.12 3.76 23.69
C GLU A 127 4.12 4.04 22.57
N LEU A 128 2.81 4.05 22.90
CA LEU A 128 1.76 4.39 21.96
C LEU A 128 1.89 5.83 21.46
N LEU A 129 2.10 6.79 22.35
CA LEU A 129 2.27 8.19 21.99
C LEU A 129 3.48 8.41 21.07
N THR A 130 4.61 7.77 21.37
CA THR A 130 5.80 7.87 20.52
C THR A 130 5.60 7.21 19.15
N PHE A 131 4.92 6.07 19.10
CA PHE A 131 4.57 5.42 17.83
C PHE A 131 3.67 6.32 16.97
N MET A 132 2.64 6.90 17.57
CA MET A 132 1.74 7.84 16.89
C MET A 132 2.46 9.07 16.38
N PHE A 133 3.38 9.64 17.17
CA PHE A 133 4.18 10.78 16.74
C PHE A 133 4.98 10.47 15.47
N TYR A 134 5.67 9.33 15.43
CA TYR A 134 6.39 8.91 14.23
C TYR A 134 5.48 8.66 13.02
N CYS A 135 4.31 8.04 13.23
CA CYS A 135 3.33 7.86 12.16
C CYS A 135 2.82 9.20 11.62
N LEU A 136 2.57 10.18 12.47
CA LEU A 136 2.17 11.53 12.05
C LEU A 136 3.26 12.23 11.25
N VAL A 137 4.53 12.12 11.66
CA VAL A 137 5.66 12.70 10.90
C VAL A 137 5.73 12.08 9.49
N ILE A 138 5.55 10.76 9.39
CA ILE A 138 5.52 10.07 8.09
C ILE A 138 4.33 10.55 7.23
N LEU A 139 3.15 10.73 7.82
CA LEU A 139 1.99 11.24 7.08
C LEU A 139 2.20 12.65 6.57
N VAL A 140 2.73 13.55 7.41
CA VAL A 140 3.00 14.94 7.02
C VAL A 140 4.04 14.99 5.90
N SER A 141 5.15 14.24 6.02
CA SER A 141 6.16 14.17 4.99
C SER A 141 5.63 13.52 3.69
N GLY A 142 4.77 12.50 3.80
CA GLY A 142 4.11 11.92 2.65
C GLY A 142 3.13 12.88 1.97
N TYR A 143 2.39 13.65 2.75
CA TYR A 143 1.51 14.69 2.22
C TYR A 143 2.29 15.77 1.44
N THR A 144 3.40 16.25 2.00
CA THR A 144 4.27 17.20 1.29
C THR A 144 4.82 16.60 0.00
N LEU A 145 5.18 15.31 -0.01
CA LEU A 145 5.66 14.62 -1.20
C LEU A 145 4.61 14.61 -2.34
N PHE A 146 3.33 14.44 -2.02
CA PHE A 146 2.26 14.45 -3.04
C PHE A 146 2.14 15.81 -3.73
N PHE A 147 2.13 16.90 -2.98
CA PHE A 147 1.76 18.23 -3.49
C PHE A 147 2.94 19.16 -3.82
N THR A 148 4.19 18.74 -3.59
CA THR A 148 5.35 19.57 -3.95
C THR A 148 5.57 19.63 -5.44
N ASP A 149 5.79 20.84 -5.98
CA ASP A 149 6.21 21.06 -7.36
C ASP A 149 7.75 21.17 -7.52
N SER A 150 8.52 21.22 -6.45
CA SER A 150 9.97 21.32 -6.52
C SER A 150 10.68 19.99 -6.26
N LEU A 151 11.65 19.63 -7.12
CA LEU A 151 12.50 18.43 -6.97
C LEU A 151 13.21 18.38 -5.62
N ILE A 152 13.70 19.54 -5.13
CA ILE A 152 14.44 19.63 -3.88
C ILE A 152 13.54 19.31 -2.67
N LEU A 153 12.36 19.93 -2.62
CA LEU A 153 11.40 19.66 -1.54
C LEU A 153 10.85 18.23 -1.63
N PHE A 154 10.64 17.72 -2.84
CA PHE A 154 10.22 16.34 -3.07
C PHE A 154 11.25 15.35 -2.52
N PHE A 155 12.54 15.53 -2.84
CA PHE A 155 13.60 14.68 -2.32
C PHE A 155 13.70 14.77 -0.80
N PHE A 156 13.63 15.97 -0.25
CA PHE A 156 13.67 16.18 1.21
C PHE A 156 12.49 15.49 1.91
N ALA A 157 11.27 15.64 1.38
CA ALA A 157 10.09 14.96 1.89
C ALA A 157 10.23 13.42 1.83
N TYR A 158 10.81 12.92 0.74
CA TYR A 158 11.06 11.49 0.54
C TYR A 158 12.07 10.91 1.56
N GLU A 159 13.13 11.65 1.87
CA GLU A 159 14.10 11.26 2.89
C GLU A 159 13.55 11.36 4.31
N MET A 160 12.68 12.35 4.56
CA MET A 160 12.01 12.48 5.85
C MET A 160 11.10 11.31 6.22
N LEU A 161 10.71 10.46 5.27
CA LEU A 161 9.99 9.21 5.54
C LEU A 161 10.88 8.14 6.20
N LEU A 162 12.18 8.18 5.95
CA LEU A 162 13.11 7.17 6.44
C LEU A 162 13.40 7.30 7.93
N ILE A 163 13.65 8.52 8.39
CA ILE A 163 14.06 8.80 9.77
C ILE A 163 13.07 8.21 10.80
N PRO A 164 11.77 8.54 10.75
CA PRO A 164 10.82 7.99 11.72
C PRO A 164 10.61 6.49 11.55
N SER A 165 10.66 5.95 10.33
CA SER A 165 10.53 4.51 10.09
C SER A 165 11.69 3.71 10.70
N PHE A 166 12.91 4.23 10.60
CA PHE A 166 14.08 3.66 11.27
C PHE A 166 13.92 3.68 12.79
N PHE A 167 13.52 4.82 13.36
CA PHE A 167 13.33 4.94 14.81
C PHE A 167 12.22 4.05 15.35
N ILE A 168 11.16 3.81 14.61
CA ILE A 168 10.12 2.85 15.01
C ILE A 168 10.71 1.45 15.14
N LEU A 169 11.45 0.98 14.15
CA LEU A 169 12.09 -0.33 14.21
C LEU A 169 13.14 -0.42 15.34
N TYR A 170 13.97 0.60 15.48
CA TYR A 170 15.06 0.63 16.44
C TYR A 170 14.55 0.74 17.88
N LYS A 171 13.65 1.68 18.17
CA LYS A 171 13.15 1.94 19.53
C LYS A 171 12.31 0.80 20.09
N PHE A 172 11.49 0.18 19.25
CA PHE A 172 10.63 -0.94 19.65
C PHE A 172 11.30 -2.31 19.46
N ALA A 173 12.62 -2.32 19.18
CA ALA A 173 13.41 -3.53 19.04
C ALA A 173 13.48 -4.29 20.37
N LYS A 174 13.00 -5.54 20.37
CA LYS A 174 13.08 -6.44 21.52
C LYS A 174 14.29 -7.38 21.46
N THR A 175 14.85 -7.56 20.27
CA THR A 175 15.95 -8.50 20.01
C THR A 175 17.03 -7.84 19.17
N ARG A 176 18.26 -8.38 19.21
CA ARG A 176 19.36 -7.93 18.37
C ARG A 176 19.02 -8.01 16.88
N ARG A 177 18.25 -9.00 16.46
CA ARG A 177 17.79 -9.16 15.07
C ARG A 177 16.93 -7.99 14.58
N CYS A 178 16.11 -7.40 15.46
CA CYS A 178 15.33 -6.19 15.13
C CYS A 178 16.24 -5.01 14.82
N VAL A 179 17.31 -4.83 15.59
CA VAL A 179 18.31 -3.77 15.38
C VAL A 179 19.05 -3.98 14.06
N GLU A 180 19.46 -5.20 13.75
CA GLU A 180 20.10 -5.57 12.49
C GLU A 180 19.15 -5.30 11.29
N ALA A 181 17.86 -5.63 11.43
CA ALA A 181 16.85 -5.35 10.41
C ALA A 181 16.65 -3.84 10.20
N ALA A 182 16.66 -3.03 11.26
CA ALA A 182 16.57 -1.59 11.18
C ALA A 182 17.75 -0.98 10.41
N TYR A 183 18.98 -1.38 10.74
CA TYR A 183 20.16 -0.94 10.00
C TYR A 183 20.15 -1.39 8.53
N LEU A 184 19.71 -2.61 8.27
CA LEU A 184 19.62 -3.13 6.91
C LEU A 184 18.63 -2.33 6.08
N MET A 185 17.46 -1.99 6.64
CA MET A 185 16.48 -1.10 5.99
C MET A 185 17.10 0.28 5.74
N PHE A 186 17.79 0.86 6.72
CA PHE A 186 18.43 2.17 6.61
C PHE A 186 19.48 2.20 5.49
N PHE A 187 20.41 1.26 5.47
CA PHE A 187 21.47 1.23 4.46
C PHE A 187 20.95 1.04 3.05
N TRP A 188 20.01 0.12 2.84
CA TRP A 188 19.42 -0.07 1.52
C TRP A 188 18.67 1.17 1.04
N THR A 189 17.87 1.78 1.90
CA THR A 189 17.11 2.97 1.50
C THR A 189 18.01 4.17 1.25
N GLN A 190 19.10 4.34 1.99
CA GLN A 190 20.10 5.37 1.72
C GLN A 190 20.87 5.10 0.42
N PHE A 191 21.17 3.85 0.12
CA PHE A 191 21.75 3.48 -1.17
C PHE A 191 20.86 3.93 -2.33
N GLY A 192 19.55 3.68 -2.25
CA GLY A 192 18.58 4.17 -3.24
C GLY A 192 18.55 5.71 -3.33
N ALA A 193 18.59 6.40 -2.19
CA ALA A 193 18.59 7.84 -2.12
C ALA A 193 19.77 8.50 -2.83
N LEU A 194 20.96 7.88 -2.80
CA LEU A 194 22.10 8.36 -3.56
C LEU A 194 21.84 8.42 -5.06
N PHE A 195 21.19 7.41 -5.63
CA PHE A 195 20.80 7.43 -7.04
C PHE A 195 19.78 8.52 -7.36
N LEU A 196 18.81 8.76 -6.45
CA LEU A 196 17.84 9.85 -6.62
C LEU A 196 18.51 11.22 -6.58
N ILE A 197 19.44 11.46 -5.65
CA ILE A 197 20.21 12.71 -5.61
C ILE A 197 20.96 12.92 -6.93
N PHE A 198 21.70 11.92 -7.41
CA PHE A 198 22.39 12.01 -8.69
C PHE A 198 21.44 12.33 -9.84
N CYS A 199 20.29 11.68 -9.89
CA CYS A 199 19.27 11.91 -10.89
C CYS A 199 18.74 13.35 -10.84
N PHE A 200 18.35 13.83 -9.67
CA PHE A 200 17.77 15.16 -9.51
C PHE A 200 18.78 16.28 -9.72
N MET A 201 20.02 16.10 -9.30
CA MET A 201 21.11 17.03 -9.62
C MET A 201 21.38 17.08 -11.12
N TYR A 202 21.37 15.94 -11.81
CA TYR A 202 21.54 15.87 -13.25
C TYR A 202 20.43 16.62 -13.98
N ILE A 203 19.16 16.38 -13.62
CA ILE A 203 18.00 17.10 -14.16
C ILE A 203 18.13 18.61 -13.92
N PHE A 204 18.50 19.01 -12.69
CA PHE A 204 18.68 20.43 -12.34
C PHE A 204 19.77 21.11 -13.19
N ILE A 205 20.88 20.43 -13.47
CA ILE A 205 21.96 20.97 -14.31
C ILE A 205 21.49 21.17 -15.75
N LEU A 206 20.70 20.23 -16.29
CA LEU A 206 20.18 20.30 -17.66
C LEU A 206 19.10 21.38 -17.81
N CYS A 207 18.10 21.35 -16.94
CA CYS A 207 16.93 22.22 -17.03
C CYS A 207 17.17 23.61 -16.43
N ARG A 208 18.17 23.76 -15.55
CA ARG A 208 18.46 24.97 -14.75
C ARG A 208 17.27 25.44 -13.90
N ASP A 209 16.31 24.54 -13.65
CA ASP A 209 15.13 24.76 -12.83
C ASP A 209 14.86 23.54 -11.97
N SER A 210 14.21 23.75 -10.82
CA SER A 210 13.85 22.68 -9.89
C SER A 210 12.36 22.34 -9.89
N SER A 211 11.53 23.09 -10.64
CA SER A 211 10.08 22.87 -10.68
C SER A 211 9.71 21.77 -11.68
N PHE A 212 8.85 20.83 -11.26
CA PHE A 212 8.34 19.79 -12.15
C PHE A 212 7.59 20.35 -13.35
N SER A 213 6.88 21.48 -13.17
CA SER A 213 6.14 22.18 -14.22
C SER A 213 7.04 22.68 -15.33
N ASN A 214 8.22 23.18 -15.01
CA ASN A 214 9.17 23.66 -16.02
C ASN A 214 9.99 22.51 -16.62
N ILE A 215 10.31 21.48 -15.84
CA ILE A 215 11.02 20.29 -16.32
C ILE A 215 10.20 19.54 -17.37
N SER A 216 8.87 19.51 -17.26
CA SER A 216 7.98 18.88 -18.24
C SER A 216 8.06 19.51 -19.63
N ASN A 217 8.52 20.75 -19.75
CA ASN A 217 8.69 21.47 -21.01
C ASN A 217 10.09 21.26 -21.65
N TYR A 218 11.01 20.59 -20.96
CA TYR A 218 12.36 20.35 -21.45
C TYR A 218 12.40 19.07 -22.30
N TYR A 219 13.06 19.14 -23.44
CA TYR A 219 13.26 17.99 -24.32
C TYR A 219 14.58 17.29 -23.99
N PHE A 220 14.48 16.11 -23.40
CA PHE A 220 15.63 15.27 -23.10
C PHE A 220 16.07 14.46 -24.33
N SER A 221 17.36 14.32 -24.53
CA SER A 221 17.91 13.38 -25.52
C SER A 221 17.65 11.94 -25.08
N SER A 222 17.69 10.98 -26.03
CA SER A 222 17.46 9.56 -25.72
C SER A 222 18.44 8.99 -24.68
N PHE A 223 19.67 9.47 -24.68
CA PHE A 223 20.66 9.07 -23.68
C PHE A 223 20.32 9.59 -22.28
N GLU A 224 19.92 10.86 -22.19
CA GLU A 224 19.52 11.51 -20.92
C GLU A 224 18.28 10.83 -20.32
N VAL A 225 17.27 10.57 -21.15
CA VAL A 225 16.07 9.83 -20.76
C VAL A 225 16.45 8.48 -20.15
N ASN A 226 17.33 7.74 -20.83
CA ASN A 226 17.77 6.42 -20.41
C ASN A 226 18.52 6.47 -19.08
N PHE A 227 19.41 7.43 -18.91
CA PHE A 227 20.16 7.60 -17.68
C PHE A 227 19.27 7.97 -16.51
N ILE A 228 18.39 8.96 -16.68
CA ILE A 228 17.43 9.40 -15.68
C ILE A 228 16.53 8.23 -15.26
N PHE A 229 16.00 7.48 -16.24
CA PHE A 229 15.12 6.36 -15.97
C PHE A 229 15.79 5.26 -15.13
N ILE A 230 17.02 4.86 -15.46
CA ILE A 230 17.79 3.87 -14.69
C ILE A 230 18.01 4.35 -13.25
N CYS A 231 18.41 5.61 -13.09
CA CYS A 231 18.63 6.19 -11.78
C CYS A 231 17.34 6.24 -10.92
N LEU A 232 16.21 6.62 -11.52
CA LEU A 232 14.90 6.63 -10.88
C LEU A 232 14.45 5.21 -10.50
N LEU A 233 14.64 4.24 -11.39
CA LEU A 233 14.25 2.86 -11.15
C LEU A 233 15.07 2.21 -10.03
N ILE A 234 16.36 2.47 -9.96
CA ILE A 234 17.19 2.02 -8.83
C ILE A 234 16.79 2.76 -7.55
N GLY A 235 16.67 4.08 -7.62
CA GLY A 235 16.40 4.91 -6.45
C GLY A 235 15.08 4.63 -5.76
N PHE A 236 13.99 4.57 -6.52
CA PHE A 236 12.69 4.17 -5.99
C PHE A 236 12.58 2.66 -5.83
N GLY A 237 13.21 1.86 -6.69
CA GLY A 237 13.15 0.41 -6.71
C GLY A 237 13.70 -0.26 -5.46
N VAL A 238 14.61 0.38 -4.74
CA VAL A 238 15.06 -0.11 -3.43
C VAL A 238 13.93 -0.05 -2.41
N LYS A 239 13.16 1.05 -2.33
CA LYS A 239 11.99 1.17 -1.42
C LYS A 239 10.77 0.41 -1.93
N LEU A 240 10.59 0.29 -3.27
CA LEU A 240 9.54 -0.52 -3.93
C LEU A 240 9.83 -2.03 -3.92
N PRO A 241 10.73 -2.51 -3.13
CA PRO A 241 11.46 -3.76 -3.09
C PRO A 241 11.51 -4.52 -4.42
N ILE A 242 12.14 -3.91 -5.45
CA ILE A 242 12.35 -4.56 -6.75
C ILE A 242 13.62 -5.43 -6.69
N TRP A 243 13.62 -6.53 -7.45
CA TRP A 243 14.80 -7.35 -7.62
C TRP A 243 15.97 -6.54 -8.23
N PRO A 244 17.20 -6.66 -7.74
CA PRO A 244 17.70 -7.54 -6.67
C PRO A 244 17.62 -6.91 -5.25
N PHE A 245 17.08 -5.72 -5.08
CA PHE A 245 17.18 -4.87 -3.89
C PHE A 245 16.15 -5.18 -2.78
N TYR A 246 15.26 -6.14 -2.94
CA TYR A 246 14.13 -6.39 -2.02
C TYR A 246 14.49 -7.13 -0.72
N GLY A 247 15.73 -7.61 -0.55
CA GLY A 247 16.13 -8.50 0.55
C GLY A 247 15.94 -7.92 1.97
N TRP A 248 15.90 -6.62 2.11
CA TRP A 248 15.68 -5.93 3.38
C TRP A 248 14.22 -6.02 3.87
N LEU A 249 13.25 -5.99 2.96
CA LEU A 249 11.82 -5.89 3.29
C LEU A 249 11.30 -7.09 4.09
N PRO A 250 11.50 -8.37 3.68
CA PRO A 250 11.03 -9.52 4.46
C PRO A 250 11.66 -9.59 5.85
N LYS A 251 12.95 -9.19 6.00
CA LYS A 251 13.60 -9.14 7.31
C LYS A 251 12.99 -8.04 8.19
N ALA A 252 12.78 -6.85 7.63
CA ALA A 252 12.13 -5.75 8.34
C ALA A 252 10.73 -6.12 8.83
N HIS A 253 9.92 -6.78 8.00
CA HIS A 253 8.57 -7.21 8.38
C HIS A 253 8.55 -8.26 9.49
N VAL A 254 9.41 -9.26 9.43
CA VAL A 254 9.45 -10.34 10.43
C VAL A 254 9.80 -9.82 11.81
N GLU A 255 10.78 -8.92 11.88
CA GLU A 255 11.28 -8.38 13.14
C GLU A 255 10.48 -7.19 13.66
N ALA A 256 9.75 -6.48 12.80
CA ALA A 256 8.89 -5.37 13.18
C ALA A 256 7.73 -5.79 14.08
N SER A 257 7.17 -4.86 14.85
CA SER A 257 5.85 -5.03 15.44
C SER A 257 4.78 -5.16 14.32
N THR A 258 3.68 -5.83 14.61
CA THR A 258 2.59 -6.01 13.60
C THR A 258 2.04 -4.70 13.11
N ASN A 259 1.88 -3.73 14.01
CA ASN A 259 1.41 -2.38 13.69
C ASN A 259 2.33 -1.66 12.71
N PHE A 260 3.64 -1.77 12.92
CA PHE A 260 4.59 -1.19 11.99
C PHE A 260 4.65 -1.97 10.67
N SER A 261 4.47 -3.30 10.69
CA SER A 261 4.39 -4.08 9.44
C SER A 261 3.20 -3.66 8.58
N ILE A 262 2.05 -3.38 9.19
CA ILE A 262 0.86 -2.84 8.51
C ILE A 262 1.18 -1.49 7.88
N PHE A 263 1.81 -0.60 8.64
CA PHE A 263 2.15 0.74 8.19
C PHE A 263 3.23 0.72 7.10
N LEU A 264 4.23 -0.14 7.23
CA LEU A 264 5.31 -0.30 6.26
C LEU A 264 4.77 -0.79 4.91
N SER A 265 3.97 -1.87 4.90
CA SER A 265 3.40 -2.42 3.67
C SER A 265 2.30 -1.54 3.08
N GLY A 266 1.43 -0.98 3.94
CA GLY A 266 0.26 -0.24 3.52
C GLY A 266 0.53 1.18 3.06
N VAL A 267 1.54 1.85 3.63
CA VAL A 267 1.79 3.29 3.44
C VAL A 267 3.18 3.57 2.88
N LEU A 268 4.25 3.16 3.59
CA LEU A 268 5.61 3.59 3.26
C LEU A 268 6.07 3.19 1.86
N VAL A 269 5.83 1.94 1.46
CA VAL A 269 6.21 1.46 0.12
C VAL A 269 5.46 2.22 -0.98
N LYS A 270 4.21 2.62 -0.73
CA LYS A 270 3.38 3.33 -1.72
C LYS A 270 3.82 4.78 -1.95
N PHE A 271 4.47 5.42 -0.99
CA PHE A 271 5.09 6.71 -1.25
C PHE A 271 6.21 6.62 -2.29
N ALA A 272 6.98 5.52 -2.29
CA ALA A 272 7.98 5.29 -3.33
C ALA A 272 7.33 5.03 -4.70
N PHE A 273 6.22 4.30 -4.73
CA PHE A 273 5.44 4.08 -5.94
C PHE A 273 4.92 5.39 -6.54
N PHE A 274 4.30 6.24 -5.71
CA PHE A 274 3.82 7.55 -6.17
C PHE A 274 4.97 8.44 -6.63
N GLY A 275 6.10 8.39 -5.93
CA GLY A 275 7.30 9.12 -6.31
C GLY A 275 7.82 8.72 -7.69
N LEU A 276 7.88 7.42 -7.95
CA LEU A 276 8.25 6.90 -9.28
C LEU A 276 7.27 7.38 -10.35
N LEU A 277 5.95 7.25 -10.11
CA LEU A 277 4.91 7.75 -11.00
C LEU A 277 5.09 9.22 -11.32
N LYS A 278 5.21 10.07 -10.30
CA LYS A 278 5.34 11.52 -10.47
C LYS A 278 6.54 11.86 -11.35
N CYS A 279 7.69 11.26 -11.10
CA CYS A 279 8.89 11.51 -11.90
C CYS A 279 8.75 11.00 -13.35
N LEU A 280 8.16 9.81 -13.57
CA LEU A 280 7.98 9.27 -14.92
C LEU A 280 7.02 10.11 -15.77
N PHE A 281 5.92 10.56 -15.17
CA PHE A 281 4.97 11.43 -15.88
C PHE A 281 5.55 12.80 -16.22
N THR A 282 6.35 13.40 -15.33
CA THR A 282 6.93 14.72 -15.58
C THR A 282 8.01 14.71 -16.65
N ILE A 283 8.77 13.62 -16.74
CA ILE A 283 9.89 13.53 -17.72
C ILE A 283 9.42 12.98 -19.06
N GLN A 284 8.14 12.53 -19.16
CA GLN A 284 7.55 11.96 -20.39
C GLN A 284 8.43 10.86 -20.98
N LEU A 285 8.82 9.89 -20.15
CA LEU A 285 9.65 8.78 -20.58
C LEU A 285 8.86 7.85 -21.50
N GLU A 286 9.20 7.84 -22.77
CA GLU A 286 8.70 6.79 -23.66
C GLU A 286 9.30 5.43 -23.25
N PRO A 287 8.52 4.34 -23.28
CA PRO A 287 8.98 3.02 -22.85
C PRO A 287 9.94 2.39 -23.88
N THR A 288 11.12 2.96 -24.06
CA THR A 288 12.15 2.42 -24.97
C THR A 288 12.86 1.19 -24.37
N PHE A 289 12.66 0.90 -23.10
CA PHE A 289 13.37 -0.14 -22.34
C PHE A 289 12.65 -1.48 -22.31
N ILE A 290 12.47 -2.11 -23.45
CA ILE A 290 11.88 -3.46 -23.54
C ILE A 290 12.60 -4.47 -22.63
N TYR A 291 13.90 -4.34 -22.39
CA TYR A 291 14.70 -5.24 -21.55
C TYR A 291 14.37 -5.20 -20.05
N ILE A 292 13.65 -4.19 -19.58
CA ILE A 292 13.26 -4.09 -18.17
C ILE A 292 12.17 -5.11 -17.80
N TYR A 293 11.27 -5.43 -18.72
CA TYR A 293 10.20 -6.39 -18.44
C TYR A 293 10.71 -7.78 -18.08
N PRO A 294 11.65 -8.40 -18.83
CA PRO A 294 12.27 -9.65 -18.41
C PRO A 294 12.98 -9.54 -17.05
N PHE A 295 13.63 -8.40 -16.76
CA PHE A 295 14.30 -8.20 -15.49
C PHE A 295 13.31 -8.18 -14.30
N LEU A 296 12.19 -7.48 -14.43
CA LEU A 296 11.15 -7.45 -13.40
C LEU A 296 10.43 -8.81 -13.26
N THR A 297 10.27 -9.55 -14.36
CA THR A 297 9.67 -10.91 -14.31
C THR A 297 10.58 -11.91 -13.59
N ILE A 298 11.91 -11.81 -13.71
CA ILE A 298 12.85 -12.60 -12.91
C ILE A 298 12.62 -12.34 -11.42
N GLY A 299 12.39 -11.09 -11.04
CA GLY A 299 12.07 -10.73 -9.65
C GLY A 299 10.79 -11.38 -9.12
N ILE A 300 9.74 -11.45 -9.93
CA ILE A 300 8.50 -12.16 -9.59
C ILE A 300 8.79 -13.65 -9.37
N ILE A 301 9.49 -14.28 -10.29
CA ILE A 301 9.83 -15.70 -10.23
C ILE A 301 10.63 -16.03 -8.97
N ASP A 302 11.68 -15.24 -8.68
CA ASP A 302 12.52 -15.43 -7.50
C ASP A 302 11.72 -15.25 -6.20
N ALA A 303 10.85 -14.25 -6.14
CA ALA A 303 10.00 -14.00 -4.97
C ALA A 303 8.98 -15.13 -4.73
N VAL A 304 8.36 -15.66 -5.80
CA VAL A 304 7.40 -16.78 -5.72
C VAL A 304 8.11 -18.06 -5.24
N PHE A 305 9.29 -18.38 -5.75
CA PHE A 305 10.05 -19.53 -5.25
C PHE A 305 10.45 -19.36 -3.77
N LYS A 306 10.86 -18.17 -3.35
CA LYS A 306 11.17 -17.90 -1.95
C LYS A 306 9.95 -18.00 -1.06
N LEU A 307 8.78 -17.59 -1.53
CA LEU A 307 7.50 -17.72 -0.83
C LEU A 307 7.19 -19.20 -0.53
N PHE A 308 7.45 -20.10 -1.48
CA PHE A 308 7.20 -21.54 -1.32
C PHE A 308 7.92 -22.17 -0.13
N TYR A 309 9.17 -21.75 0.14
CA TYR A 309 10.00 -22.30 1.21
C TYR A 309 9.78 -21.65 2.58
N GLN A 310 8.85 -20.69 2.71
CA GLN A 310 8.65 -19.99 3.99
C GLN A 310 7.82 -20.83 4.97
N ILE A 311 8.31 -20.90 6.21
CA ILE A 311 7.66 -21.58 7.34
C ILE A 311 7.01 -20.54 8.27
N ASP A 312 7.53 -19.30 8.34
CA ASP A 312 6.98 -18.21 9.14
C ASP A 312 5.90 -17.45 8.34
N LEU A 313 4.67 -17.40 8.88
CA LEU A 313 3.52 -16.72 8.28
C LEU A 313 3.81 -15.25 7.94
N LYS A 314 4.49 -14.54 8.83
CA LYS A 314 4.79 -13.13 8.62
C LYS A 314 5.73 -12.91 7.45
N LYS A 315 6.69 -13.81 7.30
CA LYS A 315 7.65 -13.79 6.20
C LYS A 315 6.99 -14.19 4.88
N LEU A 316 6.04 -15.12 4.93
CA LEU A 316 5.23 -15.52 3.77
C LEU A 316 4.44 -14.33 3.23
N VAL A 317 3.72 -13.59 4.08
CA VAL A 317 3.00 -12.38 3.70
C VAL A 317 3.97 -11.31 3.15
N ALA A 318 5.17 -11.18 3.73
CA ALA A 318 6.15 -10.23 3.23
C ALA A 318 6.69 -10.57 1.82
N TYR A 319 6.82 -11.84 1.46
CA TYR A 319 7.21 -12.21 0.09
C TYR A 319 6.06 -12.04 -0.91
N SER A 320 4.81 -12.25 -0.49
CA SER A 320 3.68 -11.94 -1.38
C SER A 320 3.62 -10.44 -1.71
N THR A 321 3.95 -9.56 -0.73
CA THR A 321 4.05 -8.12 -1.01
C THR A 321 5.14 -7.79 -2.04
N VAL A 322 6.26 -8.51 -2.04
CA VAL A 322 7.33 -8.32 -3.03
C VAL A 322 6.84 -8.68 -4.44
N VAL A 323 6.11 -9.80 -4.60
CA VAL A 323 5.54 -10.20 -5.90
C VAL A 323 4.64 -9.10 -6.46
N GLU A 324 3.72 -8.60 -5.64
CA GLU A 324 2.76 -7.58 -6.05
C GLU A 324 3.44 -6.23 -6.37
N MET A 325 4.55 -5.89 -5.70
CA MET A 325 5.30 -4.66 -6.00
C MET A 325 6.03 -4.74 -7.36
N HIS A 326 6.57 -5.90 -7.74
CA HIS A 326 7.13 -6.09 -9.08
C HIS A 326 6.06 -5.93 -10.16
N TRP A 327 4.90 -6.47 -9.92
CA TRP A 327 3.75 -6.31 -10.81
C TRP A 327 3.37 -4.84 -11.00
N LEU A 328 3.20 -4.11 -9.89
CA LEU A 328 2.97 -2.67 -9.90
C LEU A 328 3.99 -1.92 -10.76
N THR A 329 5.26 -2.26 -10.62
CA THR A 329 6.33 -1.59 -11.39
C THR A 329 6.27 -1.90 -12.88
N ILE A 330 5.90 -3.13 -13.27
CA ILE A 330 5.67 -3.48 -14.68
C ILE A 330 4.59 -2.59 -15.28
N CYS A 331 3.47 -2.41 -14.57
CA CYS A 331 2.38 -1.55 -15.03
C CYS A 331 2.82 -0.09 -15.23
N VAL A 332 3.57 0.45 -14.28
CA VAL A 332 4.01 1.85 -14.33
C VAL A 332 5.02 2.09 -15.44
N VAL A 333 5.99 1.18 -15.60
CA VAL A 333 7.02 1.29 -16.62
C VAL A 333 6.44 1.18 -18.03
N SER A 334 5.29 0.52 -18.21
CA SER A 334 4.64 0.41 -19.51
C SER A 334 4.16 1.73 -20.11
N GLY A 335 3.90 2.76 -19.27
CA GLY A 335 3.40 4.06 -19.72
C GLY A 335 1.97 4.07 -20.28
N GLN A 336 1.33 2.91 -20.46
CA GLN A 336 -0.03 2.83 -20.98
C GLN A 336 -1.09 3.22 -19.94
N SER A 337 -2.06 4.05 -20.32
CA SER A 337 -3.13 4.54 -19.44
C SER A 337 -3.92 3.42 -18.78
N ASN A 338 -4.24 2.36 -19.52
CA ASN A 338 -5.00 1.23 -19.00
C ASN A 338 -4.21 0.37 -18.00
N LEU A 339 -2.90 0.18 -18.25
CA LEU A 339 -2.01 -0.48 -17.29
C LEU A 339 -1.75 0.38 -16.05
N MET A 340 -1.71 1.70 -16.21
CA MET A 340 -1.68 2.64 -15.09
C MET A 340 -2.91 2.48 -14.20
N LEU A 341 -4.10 2.37 -14.78
CA LEU A 341 -5.34 2.09 -14.04
C LEU A 341 -5.24 0.78 -13.25
N SER A 342 -4.75 -0.29 -13.89
CA SER A 342 -4.46 -1.55 -13.20
C SER A 342 -3.53 -1.35 -12.02
N SER A 343 -2.47 -0.54 -12.17
CA SER A 343 -1.53 -0.24 -11.08
C SER A 343 -2.18 0.48 -9.90
N PHE A 344 -3.10 1.41 -10.14
CA PHE A 344 -3.85 2.10 -9.08
C PHE A 344 -4.80 1.14 -8.34
N CYS A 345 -5.56 0.33 -9.07
CA CYS A 345 -6.41 -0.70 -8.46
C CYS A 345 -5.57 -1.68 -7.63
N MET A 346 -4.42 -2.12 -8.17
CA MET A 346 -3.51 -3.02 -7.47
C MET A 346 -2.91 -2.40 -6.21
N MET A 347 -2.56 -1.12 -6.26
CA MET A 347 -2.01 -0.42 -5.11
C MET A 347 -3.01 -0.32 -3.95
N ILE A 348 -4.28 0.00 -4.25
CA ILE A 348 -5.35 0.08 -3.25
C ILE A 348 -5.64 -1.33 -2.69
N SER A 349 -5.79 -2.31 -3.58
CA SER A 349 -6.07 -3.69 -3.19
C SER A 349 -4.96 -4.29 -2.33
N HIS A 350 -3.71 -4.13 -2.75
CA HIS A 350 -2.55 -4.58 -1.97
C HIS A 350 -2.46 -3.88 -0.61
N ALA A 351 -2.73 -2.58 -0.53
CA ALA A 351 -2.68 -1.86 0.73
C ALA A 351 -3.68 -2.43 1.75
N LEU A 352 -4.91 -2.74 1.32
CA LEU A 352 -5.94 -3.35 2.17
C LEU A 352 -5.67 -4.83 2.45
N LEU A 353 -5.26 -5.59 1.45
CA LEU A 353 -4.98 -7.03 1.57
C LEU A 353 -3.80 -7.29 2.51
N SER A 354 -2.70 -6.56 2.35
CA SER A 354 -1.52 -6.69 3.22
C SER A 354 -1.83 -6.29 4.67
N THR A 355 -2.62 -5.23 4.88
CA THR A 355 -3.04 -4.85 6.24
C THR A 355 -3.85 -5.95 6.89
N ASN A 356 -4.84 -6.50 6.20
CA ASN A 356 -5.68 -7.59 6.72
C ASN A 356 -4.86 -8.85 6.99
N SER A 357 -3.96 -9.22 6.07
CA SER A 357 -3.12 -10.41 6.23
C SER A 357 -2.14 -10.30 7.42
N PHE A 358 -1.49 -9.14 7.64
CA PHE A 358 -0.66 -8.94 8.84
C PHE A 358 -1.48 -8.95 10.14
N LEU A 359 -2.69 -8.41 10.12
CA LEU A 359 -3.60 -8.47 11.27
C LEU A 359 -4.02 -9.91 11.58
N LEU A 360 -4.31 -10.72 10.55
CA LEU A 360 -4.64 -12.14 10.72
C LEU A 360 -3.46 -12.94 11.26
N VAL A 361 -2.25 -12.70 10.76
CA VAL A 361 -1.02 -13.32 11.29
C VAL A 361 -0.83 -12.99 12.77
N ASP A 362 -1.08 -11.75 13.18
CA ASP A 362 -1.01 -11.35 14.58
C ASP A 362 -2.10 -12.04 15.43
N ALA A 363 -3.30 -12.13 14.91
CA ALA A 363 -4.41 -12.82 15.59
C ALA A 363 -4.11 -14.30 15.81
N VAL A 364 -3.52 -14.97 14.83
CA VAL A 364 -3.05 -16.35 14.92
C VAL A 364 -1.92 -16.45 15.94
N ALA A 365 -0.90 -15.61 15.83
CA ALA A 365 0.27 -15.65 16.70
C ALA A 365 -0.07 -15.40 18.18
N ARG A 366 -1.02 -14.53 18.48
CA ARG A 366 -1.49 -14.28 19.87
C ARG A 366 -2.22 -15.47 20.47
N ARG A 367 -2.98 -16.22 19.66
CA ARG A 367 -3.79 -17.36 20.11
C ARG A 367 -2.96 -18.63 20.26
N PHE A 368 -2.10 -18.88 19.28
CA PHE A 368 -1.28 -20.08 19.22
C PHE A 368 0.13 -19.90 19.81
N LYS A 369 0.52 -18.66 20.14
CA LYS A 369 1.85 -18.27 20.64
C LYS A 369 3.02 -18.59 19.71
N THR A 370 2.72 -19.00 18.49
CA THR A 370 3.70 -19.30 17.43
C THR A 370 3.26 -18.67 16.11
N ARG A 371 4.20 -18.52 15.18
CA ARG A 371 3.95 -18.04 13.80
C ARG A 371 4.34 -19.12 12.78
N LEU A 372 4.78 -20.27 13.25
CA LEU A 372 5.27 -21.35 12.40
C LEU A 372 4.09 -22.16 11.86
N ILE A 373 4.01 -22.28 10.53
CA ILE A 373 2.95 -23.01 9.82
C ILE A 373 2.92 -24.48 10.27
N THR A 374 4.06 -25.05 10.61
CA THR A 374 4.18 -26.46 11.03
C THR A 374 3.58 -26.77 12.41
N GLU A 375 3.41 -25.74 13.24
CA GLU A 375 2.92 -25.89 14.63
C GLU A 375 1.44 -25.55 14.77
N ILE A 376 0.83 -24.97 13.73
CA ILE A 376 -0.55 -24.48 13.76
C ILE A 376 -1.38 -25.30 12.79
N SER A 377 -2.48 -25.89 13.29
CA SER A 377 -3.46 -26.62 12.47
C SER A 377 -4.84 -26.61 13.12
N GLY A 378 -5.88 -26.83 12.33
CA GLY A 378 -7.24 -27.05 12.85
C GLY A 378 -7.99 -25.79 13.27
N LEU A 379 -7.73 -24.62 12.64
CA LEU A 379 -8.48 -23.39 12.93
C LEU A 379 -9.99 -23.54 12.80
N ASN A 380 -10.44 -24.37 11.86
CA ASN A 380 -11.86 -24.63 11.63
C ASN A 380 -12.60 -25.10 12.90
N PHE A 381 -11.96 -25.97 13.67
CA PHE A 381 -12.56 -26.52 14.90
C PHE A 381 -12.36 -25.62 16.12
N MET A 382 -11.20 -24.95 16.20
CA MET A 382 -10.84 -24.19 17.39
C MET A 382 -11.37 -22.75 17.38
N CYS A 383 -11.29 -22.07 16.22
CA CYS A 383 -11.60 -20.66 16.08
C CYS A 383 -12.37 -20.40 14.78
N PRO A 384 -13.69 -20.72 14.71
CA PRO A 384 -14.47 -20.67 13.48
C PRO A 384 -14.59 -19.26 12.89
N LYS A 385 -14.62 -18.21 13.70
CA LYS A 385 -14.65 -16.83 13.21
C LYS A 385 -13.31 -16.43 12.57
N LEU A 386 -12.19 -16.82 13.18
CA LEU A 386 -10.87 -16.61 12.63
C LEU A 386 -10.68 -17.40 11.32
N PHE A 387 -11.15 -18.63 11.28
CA PHE A 387 -11.17 -19.46 10.07
C PHE A 387 -11.88 -18.74 8.91
N LEU A 388 -13.09 -18.21 9.14
CA LEU A 388 -13.84 -17.49 8.13
C LEU A 388 -13.06 -16.25 7.62
N ALA A 389 -12.46 -15.48 8.53
CA ALA A 389 -11.68 -14.30 8.16
C ALA A 389 -10.44 -14.64 7.32
N VAL A 390 -9.73 -15.71 7.67
CA VAL A 390 -8.60 -16.23 6.91
C VAL A 390 -9.04 -16.72 5.53
N LEU A 391 -10.15 -17.46 5.46
CA LEU A 391 -10.69 -17.98 4.22
C LEU A 391 -11.07 -16.85 3.25
N LEU A 392 -11.77 -15.82 3.71
CA LEU A 392 -12.09 -14.66 2.87
C LEU A 392 -10.84 -13.92 2.37
N ASN A 393 -9.86 -13.74 3.23
CA ASN A 393 -8.60 -13.10 2.85
C ASN A 393 -7.82 -13.91 1.79
N THR A 394 -7.78 -15.23 1.95
CA THR A 394 -7.13 -16.12 0.96
C THR A 394 -7.87 -16.18 -0.36
N LEU A 395 -9.21 -16.14 -0.36
CA LEU A 395 -10.01 -16.05 -1.58
C LEU A 395 -9.73 -14.75 -2.37
N ILE A 396 -9.62 -13.61 -1.67
CA ILE A 396 -9.27 -12.35 -2.32
C ILE A 396 -7.87 -12.44 -2.92
N PHE A 397 -6.91 -13.02 -2.21
CA PHE A 397 -5.54 -13.20 -2.71
C PHE A 397 -5.48 -14.12 -3.93
N LEU A 398 -6.40 -15.08 -4.05
CA LEU A 398 -6.56 -15.94 -5.24
C LEU A 398 -7.21 -15.22 -6.43
N GLY A 399 -7.49 -13.93 -6.33
CA GLY A 399 -8.18 -13.21 -7.40
C GLY A 399 -9.64 -13.64 -7.57
N PHE A 400 -10.38 -13.84 -6.47
CA PHE A 400 -11.80 -14.22 -6.59
C PHE A 400 -12.61 -13.07 -7.22
N PRO A 401 -13.48 -13.36 -8.22
CA PRO A 401 -14.26 -12.35 -8.94
C PRO A 401 -15.07 -11.45 -8.01
N GLY A 402 -15.13 -10.16 -8.33
CA GLY A 402 -15.81 -9.13 -7.55
C GLY A 402 -14.92 -8.40 -6.55
N SER A 403 -13.71 -8.87 -6.28
CA SER A 403 -12.73 -8.11 -5.48
C SER A 403 -11.98 -7.09 -6.32
N ILE A 404 -11.54 -5.99 -5.72
CA ILE A 404 -10.71 -4.99 -6.40
C ILE A 404 -9.36 -5.58 -6.84
N PHE A 405 -8.87 -6.60 -6.14
CA PHE A 405 -7.68 -7.34 -6.51
C PHE A 405 -7.87 -8.05 -7.85
N PHE A 406 -8.97 -8.78 -8.04
CA PHE A 406 -9.34 -9.40 -9.31
C PHE A 406 -9.43 -8.38 -10.45
N VAL A 407 -10.04 -7.21 -10.20
CA VAL A 407 -10.13 -6.15 -11.21
C VAL A 407 -8.75 -5.71 -11.67
N SER A 408 -7.82 -5.51 -10.74
CA SER A 408 -6.45 -5.10 -11.06
C SER A 408 -5.71 -6.15 -11.88
N GLU A 409 -5.87 -7.44 -11.56
CA GLU A 409 -5.29 -8.55 -12.31
C GLU A 409 -5.88 -8.67 -13.71
N PHE A 410 -7.18 -8.60 -13.81
CA PHE A 410 -7.88 -8.68 -15.09
C PHE A 410 -7.43 -7.57 -16.04
N LEU A 411 -7.38 -6.33 -15.57
CA LEU A 411 -6.89 -5.20 -16.37
C LEU A 411 -5.40 -5.36 -16.75
N PHE A 412 -4.59 -5.87 -15.84
CA PHE A 412 -3.18 -6.12 -16.14
C PHE A 412 -3.02 -7.12 -17.28
N PHE A 413 -3.60 -8.31 -17.15
CA PHE A 413 -3.39 -9.36 -18.15
C PHE A 413 -4.00 -9.00 -19.50
N THR A 414 -5.16 -8.36 -19.54
CA THR A 414 -5.78 -7.96 -20.81
C THR A 414 -4.90 -6.95 -21.58
N PHE A 415 -4.44 -5.91 -20.93
CA PHE A 415 -3.67 -4.86 -21.61
C PHE A 415 -2.18 -5.19 -21.76
N PHE A 416 -1.62 -5.99 -20.86
CA PHE A 416 -0.23 -6.44 -20.99
C PHE A 416 -0.08 -7.50 -22.08
N PHE A 417 -1.13 -8.28 -22.35
CA PHE A 417 -1.18 -9.21 -23.48
C PHE A 417 -1.05 -8.49 -24.82
N ASP A 418 -1.66 -7.32 -24.97
CA ASP A 418 -1.57 -6.53 -26.20
C ASP A 418 -0.14 -6.04 -26.46
N LEU A 419 0.66 -5.79 -25.39
CA LEU A 419 2.06 -5.36 -25.51
C LEU A 419 3.02 -6.54 -25.76
N PHE A 420 2.91 -7.58 -24.94
CA PHE A 420 3.85 -8.71 -24.88
C PHE A 420 3.11 -10.04 -24.73
N PRO A 421 2.52 -10.60 -25.80
CA PRO A 421 1.64 -11.76 -25.68
C PRO A 421 2.33 -13.00 -25.09
N LEU A 422 3.56 -13.31 -25.47
CA LEU A 422 4.28 -14.48 -24.93
C LEU A 422 4.66 -14.31 -23.45
N LEU A 423 5.12 -13.10 -23.08
CA LEU A 423 5.52 -12.82 -21.70
C LEU A 423 4.29 -12.77 -20.76
N SER A 424 3.17 -12.22 -21.23
CA SER A 424 1.92 -12.20 -20.49
C SER A 424 1.34 -13.58 -20.25
N LEU A 425 1.35 -14.46 -21.26
CA LEU A 425 0.93 -15.85 -21.10
C LEU A 425 1.84 -16.62 -20.13
N PHE A 426 3.14 -16.39 -20.20
CA PHE A 426 4.09 -16.99 -19.26
C PHE A 426 3.81 -16.53 -17.83
N LEU A 427 3.66 -15.22 -17.61
CA LEU A 427 3.36 -14.66 -16.30
C LEU A 427 2.00 -15.12 -15.77
N LEU A 428 0.98 -15.19 -16.63
CA LEU A 428 -0.34 -15.66 -16.26
C LEU A 428 -0.27 -17.10 -15.75
N ASN A 429 0.35 -18.00 -16.51
CA ASN A 429 0.52 -19.39 -16.08
C ASN A 429 1.34 -19.48 -14.79
N PHE A 430 2.43 -18.72 -14.69
CA PHE A 430 3.31 -18.78 -13.53
C PHE A 430 2.63 -18.19 -12.28
N LEU A 431 2.00 -17.02 -12.39
CA LEU A 431 1.36 -16.35 -11.26
C LEU A 431 0.08 -17.06 -10.81
N TYR A 432 -0.79 -17.49 -11.72
CA TYR A 432 -2.04 -18.17 -11.33
C TYR A 432 -1.85 -19.62 -10.93
N LEU A 433 -0.90 -20.34 -11.50
CA LEU A 433 -0.68 -21.73 -11.12
C LEU A 433 0.23 -21.86 -9.89
N LEU A 434 1.34 -21.16 -9.83
CA LEU A 434 2.34 -21.39 -8.79
C LEU A 434 2.20 -20.40 -7.60
N GLY A 435 2.01 -19.11 -7.85
CA GLY A 435 1.96 -18.10 -6.80
C GLY A 435 0.83 -18.34 -5.79
N PRO A 436 -0.44 -18.32 -6.23
CA PRO A 436 -1.58 -18.54 -5.35
C PRO A 436 -1.62 -19.92 -4.73
N THR A 437 -1.22 -20.98 -5.48
CA THR A 437 -1.20 -22.34 -4.92
C THR A 437 -0.26 -22.44 -3.74
N PHE A 438 0.90 -21.80 -3.78
CA PHE A 438 1.85 -21.83 -2.67
C PHE A 438 1.36 -21.05 -1.47
N PHE A 439 0.79 -19.85 -1.70
CA PHE A 439 0.20 -19.05 -0.64
C PHE A 439 -1.02 -19.76 -0.03
N PHE A 440 -1.92 -20.24 -0.87
CA PHE A 440 -3.14 -20.93 -0.44
C PHE A 440 -2.82 -22.22 0.32
N ARG A 441 -1.88 -23.05 -0.18
CA ARG A 441 -1.45 -24.28 0.49
C ARG A 441 -1.00 -24.02 1.93
N SER A 442 -0.21 -22.98 2.16
CA SER A 442 0.29 -22.66 3.51
C SER A 442 -0.84 -22.28 4.47
N TRP A 443 -1.83 -21.51 4.01
CA TRP A 443 -2.99 -21.16 4.81
C TRP A 443 -3.98 -22.34 4.98
N MET A 444 -4.16 -23.16 3.95
CA MET A 444 -4.98 -24.39 4.05
C MET A 444 -4.46 -25.35 5.10
N ASN A 445 -3.15 -25.52 5.21
CA ASN A 445 -2.55 -26.36 6.25
C ASN A 445 -2.89 -25.87 7.66
N ILE A 446 -3.01 -24.56 7.84
CA ILE A 446 -3.40 -23.95 9.12
C ILE A 446 -4.91 -24.06 9.35
N MET A 447 -5.70 -23.84 8.32
CA MET A 447 -7.18 -23.85 8.40
C MET A 447 -7.72 -25.23 8.68
N PHE A 448 -7.20 -26.25 7.99
CA PHE A 448 -7.65 -27.62 8.09
C PHE A 448 -6.57 -28.50 8.77
N GLY A 449 -6.95 -29.62 9.27
CA GLY A 449 -6.06 -30.57 9.95
C GLY A 449 -6.51 -30.85 11.38
N TYR A 450 -5.88 -31.82 11.99
CA TYR A 450 -6.13 -32.14 13.39
C TYR A 450 -5.44 -31.14 14.30
N SER A 451 -6.12 -30.70 15.32
CA SER A 451 -5.53 -29.81 16.33
C SER A 451 -4.47 -30.56 17.15
N ASN A 452 -3.22 -30.23 16.93
CA ASN A 452 -2.09 -30.76 17.71
C ASN A 452 -1.98 -30.11 19.12
N PHE A 453 -3.03 -29.44 19.59
CA PHE A 453 -3.00 -28.77 20.88
C PHE A 453 -3.06 -29.79 22.01
N LEU A 454 -1.91 -30.03 22.61
CA LEU A 454 -1.76 -30.83 23.86
C LEU A 454 -2.18 -30.04 25.11
N SER A 455 -2.56 -28.77 25.00
CA SER A 455 -2.95 -27.95 26.15
C SER A 455 -4.47 -28.07 26.43
N ASN A 456 -4.85 -28.28 27.68
CA ASN A 456 -6.24 -28.36 28.14
C ASN A 456 -7.09 -27.08 28.00
N ARG A 457 -6.55 -26.02 27.33
CA ARG A 457 -7.27 -24.78 27.11
C ARG A 457 -7.33 -24.48 25.61
N LEU A 458 -8.55 -24.52 25.08
CA LEU A 458 -8.81 -24.08 23.70
C LEU A 458 -8.50 -22.59 23.58
N PRO A 459 -7.88 -22.16 22.47
CA PRO A 459 -7.66 -20.74 22.20
C PRO A 459 -9.01 -20.02 22.06
N ASN A 460 -9.14 -18.84 22.65
CA ASN A 460 -10.34 -18.03 22.49
C ASN A 460 -10.47 -17.56 21.03
N ASP A 461 -11.68 -17.66 20.48
CA ASP A 461 -11.99 -17.16 19.15
C ASP A 461 -11.95 -15.61 19.08
N LEU A 462 -12.18 -15.05 17.91
CA LEU A 462 -12.19 -13.60 17.68
C LEU A 462 -13.25 -12.91 18.54
N THR A 463 -12.86 -11.81 19.17
CA THR A 463 -13.81 -10.92 19.84
C THR A 463 -14.69 -10.22 18.81
N SER A 464 -15.86 -9.69 19.21
CA SER A 464 -16.76 -8.97 18.31
C SER A 464 -16.10 -7.78 17.62
N ARG A 465 -15.13 -7.14 18.26
CA ARG A 465 -14.34 -6.03 17.69
C ARG A 465 -13.40 -6.51 16.59
N GLU A 466 -12.66 -7.59 16.87
CA GLU A 466 -11.75 -8.19 15.89
C GLU A 466 -12.54 -8.73 14.67
N THR A 467 -13.70 -9.35 14.89
CA THR A 467 -14.54 -9.87 13.78
C THR A 467 -15.00 -8.76 12.84
N ILE A 468 -15.45 -7.63 13.38
CA ILE A 468 -15.88 -6.50 12.55
C ILE A 468 -14.73 -5.98 11.67
N LEU A 469 -13.51 -5.89 12.21
CA LEU A 469 -12.35 -5.43 11.47
C LEU A 469 -11.91 -6.43 10.42
N PHE A 470 -11.75 -7.70 10.78
CA PHE A 470 -11.24 -8.73 9.88
C PHE A 470 -12.21 -9.11 8.76
N LEU A 471 -13.51 -8.96 8.98
CA LEU A 471 -14.53 -9.13 7.95
C LEU A 471 -14.84 -7.84 7.21
N GLY A 472 -14.70 -6.69 7.86
CA GLY A 472 -14.97 -5.38 7.28
C GLY A 472 -14.00 -5.01 6.16
N ILE A 473 -12.70 -5.33 6.31
CA ILE A 473 -11.70 -5.06 5.27
C ILE A 473 -11.98 -5.87 3.99
N PRO A 474 -12.17 -7.21 4.02
CA PRO A 474 -12.60 -7.99 2.87
C PRO A 474 -13.90 -7.48 2.24
N PHE A 475 -14.89 -7.14 3.04
CA PHE A 475 -16.14 -6.57 2.52
C PHE A 475 -15.91 -5.27 1.75
N LEU A 476 -15.06 -4.39 2.29
CA LEU A 476 -14.67 -3.15 1.63
C LEU A 476 -13.96 -3.43 0.30
N MET A 477 -13.12 -4.45 0.23
CA MET A 477 -12.42 -4.85 -0.99
C MET A 477 -13.38 -5.38 -2.06
N TYR A 478 -14.42 -6.13 -1.69
CA TYR A 478 -15.47 -6.55 -2.61
C TYR A 478 -16.34 -5.38 -3.06
N TRP A 479 -16.69 -4.49 -2.14
CA TRP A 479 -17.46 -3.31 -2.48
C TRP A 479 -16.72 -2.40 -3.47
N LEU A 480 -15.42 -2.14 -3.25
CA LEU A 480 -14.57 -1.39 -4.17
C LEU A 480 -14.38 -2.12 -5.51
N GLY A 481 -14.35 -3.44 -5.52
CA GLY A 481 -14.23 -4.22 -6.74
C GLY A 481 -15.47 -4.17 -7.62
N ILE A 482 -16.66 -4.16 -7.03
CA ILE A 482 -17.92 -3.98 -7.78
C ILE A 482 -18.05 -2.54 -8.26
N SER A 483 -17.60 -1.57 -7.48
CA SER A 483 -17.71 -0.14 -7.76
C SER A 483 -16.43 0.48 -8.35
N TRP A 484 -15.50 -0.32 -8.87
CA TRP A 484 -14.18 0.15 -9.34
C TRP A 484 -14.26 1.25 -10.41
N GLN A 485 -15.32 1.26 -11.22
CA GLN A 485 -15.54 2.30 -12.23
C GLN A 485 -15.62 3.71 -11.63
N PHE A 486 -16.04 3.82 -10.37
CA PHE A 486 -16.09 5.10 -9.65
C PHE A 486 -14.73 5.56 -9.12
N LEU A 487 -13.71 4.68 -9.09
CA LEU A 487 -12.33 5.07 -8.75
C LEU A 487 -11.61 5.72 -9.94
N VAL A 488 -12.19 5.62 -11.14
CA VAL A 488 -11.60 6.08 -12.41
C VAL A 488 -12.17 7.43 -12.84
N ILE A 489 -13.32 7.81 -12.30
CA ILE A 489 -13.99 9.08 -12.55
C ILE A 489 -13.58 10.11 -11.49
#